data_5914eff63e7bbe609cb9330429758c4c
#
_entry.id   5914eff63e7bbe609cb9330429758c4c
#
_cell.length_a   1.000
_cell.length_b   1.000
_cell.length_c   1.000
_cell.angle_alpha   90.00
_cell.angle_beta   90.00
_cell.angle_gamma   90.00
#
_symmetry.space_group_name_H-M   'P 1'
#
loop_
_entity.id
_entity.type
_entity.pdbx_description
1 polymer ?
#
loop_
_entity_poly.entity_id
_entity_poly.type
_entity_poly.pdbx_seq_one_letter_code
_entity_poly.pdbx_strand_id
1 'polypeptide(L)'
;MMATIKQFKNLIMLVLGIFLLLTLYLNTHIIQTGYTGVLVRFGQIDERPVPSGQLTFTTPFVERIYRVNNRQQEYCTSNKIWGETSDRTPVYANDVSVTYQIAADRSAWIYANVSDYTSSLLTDGLIASAVKSAMVELSPLDVTNRAKIEPLVLKKLSESLTGKYGADTVYVNKVIINDMDFETAYNEAIRAKSIAAQEQARAEIQNQAAIAKAEADKKVALLRAEAEAEKIRIAATAQAEANHLIQESISSELIELRKIEKWDGKLPTVMGGNPNLLLGDLK
;
A
#
# COMPACT_ATOMS: atom_id res chain seq x y z
N MET A 1 61.99 56.17 -48.23
CA MET A 1 61.74 56.35 -46.79
C MET A 1 60.23 56.52 -46.48
N MET A 2 59.47 57.39 -47.19
CA MET A 2 58.04 57.60 -46.97
C MET A 2 57.14 56.36 -47.32
N ALA A 3 57.47 55.60 -48.31
CA ALA A 3 56.67 54.39 -48.72
C ALA A 3 56.81 53.25 -47.67
N THR A 4 57.96 53.05 -47.08
CA THR A 4 58.18 52.04 -46.02
C THR A 4 57.46 52.42 -44.73
N ILE A 5 57.34 53.67 -44.36
CA ILE A 5 56.61 54.15 -43.19
C ILE A 5 55.09 53.93 -43.39
N LYS A 6 54.60 54.16 -44.62
CA LYS A 6 53.16 53.94 -44.96
C LYS A 6 52.80 52.44 -44.93
N GLN A 7 53.68 51.59 -45.42
CA GLN A 7 53.50 50.14 -45.36
C GLN A 7 53.54 49.62 -43.93
N PHE A 8 54.44 50.12 -43.12
CA PHE A 8 54.54 49.76 -41.68
C PHE A 8 53.33 50.22 -40.87
N LYS A 9 52.79 51.42 -41.18
CA LYS A 9 51.52 51.88 -40.58
C LYS A 9 50.33 51.03 -40.97
N ASN A 10 50.23 50.62 -42.24
CA ASN A 10 49.17 49.72 -42.69
C ASN A 10 49.27 48.30 -42.07
N LEU A 11 50.48 47.79 -41.89
CA LEU A 11 50.71 46.51 -41.22
C LEU A 11 50.29 46.58 -39.75
N ILE A 12 50.63 47.66 -39.04
CA ILE A 12 50.18 47.87 -37.64
C ILE A 12 48.67 47.96 -37.56
N MET A 13 48.01 48.68 -38.44
CA MET A 13 46.56 48.77 -38.50
C MET A 13 45.90 47.41 -38.75
N LEU A 14 46.48 46.60 -39.61
CA LEU A 14 45.97 45.24 -39.91
C LEU A 14 46.14 44.35 -38.70
N VAL A 15 47.28 44.36 -38.01
CA VAL A 15 47.52 43.60 -36.78
C VAL A 15 46.58 44.01 -35.65
N LEU A 16 46.36 45.33 -35.47
CA LEU A 16 45.40 45.87 -34.52
C LEU A 16 43.96 45.43 -34.85
N GLY A 17 43.59 45.44 -36.13
CA GLY A 17 42.28 44.96 -36.60
C GLY A 17 42.05 43.49 -36.30
N ILE A 18 43.06 42.64 -36.59
CA ILE A 18 43.00 41.20 -36.28
C ILE A 18 42.92 40.99 -34.77
N PHE A 19 43.70 41.72 -33.98
CA PHE A 19 43.66 41.65 -32.52
C PHE A 19 42.29 42.04 -31.96
N LEU A 20 41.70 43.10 -32.49
CA LEU A 20 40.33 43.56 -32.11
C LEU A 20 39.30 42.51 -32.44
N LEU A 21 39.31 41.92 -33.65
CA LEU A 21 38.41 40.86 -34.05
C LEU A 21 38.58 39.60 -33.20
N LEU A 22 39.82 39.23 -32.87
CA LEU A 22 40.11 38.09 -32.03
C LEU A 22 39.61 38.32 -30.60
N THR A 23 39.81 39.52 -30.02
CA THR A 23 39.30 39.87 -28.69
C THR A 23 37.78 39.87 -28.66
N LEU A 24 37.14 40.35 -29.69
CA LEU A 24 35.66 40.34 -29.83
C LEU A 24 35.15 38.89 -29.89
N TYR A 25 35.81 38.04 -30.68
CA TYR A 25 35.43 36.64 -30.81
C TYR A 25 35.59 35.84 -29.52
N LEU A 26 36.72 35.99 -28.82
CA LEU A 26 37.03 35.30 -27.59
C LEU A 26 36.17 35.73 -26.38
N ASN A 27 35.62 36.96 -26.41
CA ASN A 27 34.80 37.50 -25.32
C ASN A 27 33.31 37.52 -25.59
N THR A 28 32.91 36.84 -26.68
CA THR A 28 31.51 36.65 -26.98
C THR A 28 30.99 35.32 -26.44
N HIS A 29 30.00 35.36 -25.57
CA HIS A 29 29.44 34.20 -24.92
C HIS A 29 27.97 34.06 -25.25
N ILE A 30 27.58 32.81 -25.55
CA ILE A 30 26.17 32.44 -25.72
C ILE A 30 25.80 31.54 -24.53
N ILE A 31 24.74 31.94 -23.81
CA ILE A 31 24.20 31.15 -22.71
C ILE A 31 23.20 30.15 -23.29
N GLN A 32 23.48 28.87 -23.10
CA GLN A 32 22.62 27.78 -23.58
C GLN A 32 21.29 27.75 -22.80
N THR A 33 20.24 27.28 -23.45
CA THR A 33 18.94 27.07 -22.82
C THR A 33 19.07 26.15 -21.60
N GLY A 34 18.42 26.54 -20.49
CA GLY A 34 18.52 25.83 -19.22
C GLY A 34 19.70 26.22 -18.33
N TYR A 35 20.47 27.22 -18.76
CA TYR A 35 21.53 27.84 -17.96
C TYR A 35 21.29 29.34 -17.83
N THR A 36 21.74 29.90 -16.72
CA THR A 36 21.79 31.35 -16.51
C THR A 36 23.23 31.78 -16.34
N GLY A 37 23.60 32.87 -17.01
CA GLY A 37 24.93 33.47 -16.88
C GLY A 37 24.99 34.36 -15.64
N VAL A 38 26.03 34.18 -14.84
CA VAL A 38 26.37 35.08 -13.72
C VAL A 38 27.59 35.88 -14.11
N LEU A 39 27.46 37.20 -14.23
CA LEU A 39 28.51 38.09 -14.59
C LEU A 39 29.32 38.51 -13.34
N VAL A 40 30.63 38.32 -13.39
CA VAL A 40 31.55 38.74 -12.33
C VAL A 40 32.46 39.78 -12.89
N ARG A 41 32.43 41.00 -12.33
CA ARG A 41 33.24 42.15 -12.72
C ARG A 41 34.22 42.50 -11.60
N PHE A 42 35.50 42.46 -11.86
CA PHE A 42 36.53 42.69 -10.86
C PHE A 42 36.36 41.91 -9.54
N GLY A 43 35.78 40.69 -9.61
CA GLY A 43 35.51 39.88 -8.43
C GLY A 43 34.16 40.18 -7.76
N GLN A 44 33.46 41.21 -8.19
CA GLN A 44 32.08 41.48 -7.75
C GLN A 44 31.07 40.79 -8.65
N ILE A 45 30.07 40.16 -8.06
CA ILE A 45 29.01 39.50 -8.77
C ILE A 45 27.94 40.54 -9.12
N ASP A 46 27.53 40.60 -10.38
CA ASP A 46 26.37 41.38 -10.79
C ASP A 46 25.08 40.62 -10.39
N GLU A 47 24.21 41.28 -9.64
CA GLU A 47 22.94 40.72 -9.19
C GLU A 47 21.97 40.41 -10.34
N ARG A 48 22.22 40.96 -11.53
CA ARG A 48 21.39 40.74 -12.69
C ARG A 48 21.88 39.52 -13.45
N PRO A 49 21.12 38.40 -13.41
CA PRO A 49 21.50 37.23 -14.18
C PRO A 49 21.32 37.46 -15.67
N VAL A 50 22.23 36.94 -16.47
CA VAL A 50 22.15 36.96 -17.92
C VAL A 50 21.28 35.82 -18.39
N PRO A 51 20.12 36.06 -19.02
CA PRO A 51 19.21 35.01 -19.44
C PRO A 51 19.79 34.16 -20.58
N SER A 52 19.26 32.95 -20.74
CA SER A 52 19.60 32.07 -21.85
C SER A 52 19.17 32.63 -23.20
N GLY A 53 19.88 32.25 -24.27
CA GLY A 53 19.56 32.63 -25.63
C GLY A 53 20.04 34.04 -26.05
N GLN A 54 20.71 34.74 -25.14
CA GLN A 54 21.30 36.04 -25.47
C GLN A 54 22.79 35.91 -25.79
N LEU A 55 23.23 36.69 -26.77
CA LEU A 55 24.61 36.93 -27.07
C LEU A 55 25.14 37.99 -26.07
N THR A 56 26.07 37.60 -25.22
CA THR A 56 26.62 38.51 -24.23
C THR A 56 28.09 38.71 -24.52
N PHE A 57 28.48 39.96 -24.52
CA PHE A 57 29.86 40.38 -24.68
C PHE A 57 30.46 40.72 -23.30
N THR A 58 31.61 40.13 -22.99
CA THR A 58 32.31 40.40 -21.75
C THR A 58 33.57 41.24 -22.02
N THR A 59 33.85 42.23 -21.16
CA THR A 59 35.03 43.04 -21.27
C THR A 59 36.27 42.21 -20.92
N PRO A 60 37.27 42.11 -21.84
CA PRO A 60 38.47 41.33 -21.60
C PRO A 60 39.16 41.73 -20.28
N PHE A 61 39.67 40.77 -19.53
CA PHE A 61 40.39 40.93 -18.24
C PHE A 61 39.58 41.49 -17.07
N VAL A 62 38.41 42.09 -17.32
CA VAL A 62 37.55 42.74 -16.31
C VAL A 62 36.39 41.88 -15.92
N GLU A 63 35.76 41.24 -16.89
CA GLU A 63 34.52 40.48 -16.71
C GLU A 63 34.71 39.01 -17.03
N ARG A 64 34.06 38.19 -16.23
CA ARG A 64 33.91 36.75 -16.47
C ARG A 64 32.49 36.33 -16.30
N ILE A 65 32.06 35.39 -17.12
CA ILE A 65 30.71 34.81 -17.03
C ILE A 65 30.79 33.36 -16.57
N TYR A 66 30.03 33.07 -15.54
CA TYR A 66 29.86 31.72 -15.01
C TYR A 66 28.46 31.23 -15.34
N ARG A 67 28.29 29.94 -15.54
CA ARG A 67 27.00 29.34 -15.92
C ARG A 67 26.44 28.56 -14.76
N VAL A 68 25.23 28.91 -14.34
CA VAL A 68 24.45 28.17 -13.33
C VAL A 68 23.44 27.29 -14.05
N ASN A 69 23.38 26.02 -13.67
CA ASN A 69 22.43 25.06 -14.24
C ASN A 69 21.05 25.23 -13.58
N ASN A 70 20.06 25.66 -14.37
CA ASN A 70 18.68 25.85 -13.93
C ASN A 70 17.75 24.72 -14.40
N ARG A 71 18.31 23.67 -15.02
CA ARG A 71 17.52 22.47 -15.38
C ARG A 71 17.15 21.70 -14.13
N GLN A 72 16.18 20.86 -14.26
CA GLN A 72 15.86 19.89 -13.23
C GLN A 72 17.06 18.97 -12.98
N GLN A 73 17.43 18.87 -11.73
CA GLN A 73 18.51 18.02 -11.24
C GLN A 73 17.94 17.04 -10.23
N GLU A 74 18.53 15.87 -10.14
CA GLU A 74 18.13 14.84 -9.19
C GLU A 74 19.25 14.64 -8.16
N TYR A 75 18.85 14.56 -6.91
CA TYR A 75 19.73 14.19 -5.79
C TYR A 75 19.16 12.94 -5.12
N CYS A 76 19.99 11.90 -4.99
CA CYS A 76 19.64 10.66 -4.30
C CYS A 76 20.41 10.56 -3.00
N THR A 77 19.74 10.20 -1.90
CA THR A 77 20.42 9.98 -0.61
C THR A 77 21.19 8.67 -0.64
N SER A 78 22.40 8.69 -0.05
CA SER A 78 23.27 7.52 0.00
C SER A 78 23.00 6.59 1.18
N ASN A 79 22.30 7.07 2.20
CA ASN A 79 22.13 6.38 3.48
C ASN A 79 20.65 6.17 3.83
N LYS A 80 20.40 5.11 4.60
CA LYS A 80 19.08 4.90 5.23
C LYS A 80 18.78 6.01 6.22
N ILE A 81 17.58 6.54 6.14
CA ILE A 81 17.08 7.58 7.04
C ILE A 81 16.17 6.91 8.07
N TRP A 82 16.66 6.77 9.29
CA TRP A 82 15.88 6.24 10.41
C TRP A 82 15.05 7.35 11.06
N GLY A 83 13.81 7.06 11.37
CA GLY A 83 12.88 7.95 12.04
C GLY A 83 11.85 7.20 12.87
N GLU A 84 10.90 7.93 13.42
CA GLU A 84 9.80 7.39 14.21
C GLU A 84 8.49 7.97 13.68
N THR A 85 7.42 7.20 13.80
CA THR A 85 6.06 7.65 13.51
C THR A 85 5.48 8.44 14.69
N SER A 86 4.27 8.97 14.55
CA SER A 86 3.53 9.64 15.64
C SER A 86 3.40 8.78 16.90
N ASP A 87 3.33 7.46 16.74
CA ASP A 87 3.21 6.49 17.83
C ASP A 87 4.59 5.96 18.31
N ARG A 88 5.69 6.64 17.90
CA ARG A 88 7.07 6.24 18.19
C ARG A 88 7.46 4.86 17.67
N THR A 89 6.80 4.41 16.61
CA THR A 89 7.20 3.18 15.93
C THR A 89 8.40 3.46 15.05
N PRO A 90 9.51 2.71 15.17
CA PRO A 90 10.70 2.92 14.36
C PRO A 90 10.44 2.52 12.91
N VAL A 91 10.79 3.42 12.00
CA VAL A 91 10.62 3.26 10.54
C VAL A 91 11.87 3.80 9.84
N TYR A 92 12.20 3.25 8.70
CA TYR A 92 13.26 3.79 7.86
C TYR A 92 12.78 4.08 6.44
N ALA A 93 13.37 5.10 5.84
CA ALA A 93 13.30 5.36 4.41
C ALA A 93 14.67 5.13 3.80
N ASN A 94 14.71 4.49 2.66
CA ASN A 94 15.91 4.22 1.91
C ASN A 94 15.73 4.70 0.47
N ASP A 95 16.84 5.13 -0.15
CA ASP A 95 16.86 5.56 -1.54
C ASP A 95 15.80 6.66 -1.82
N VAL A 96 15.99 7.82 -1.14
CA VAL A 96 15.14 8.98 -1.32
C VAL A 96 15.72 9.85 -2.43
N SER A 97 14.97 9.99 -3.53
CA SER A 97 15.30 10.83 -4.67
C SER A 97 14.53 12.14 -4.62
N VAL A 98 15.22 13.24 -4.79
CA VAL A 98 14.65 14.59 -4.82
C VAL A 98 14.96 15.25 -6.13
N THR A 99 13.95 15.59 -6.91
CA THR A 99 14.08 16.40 -8.13
C THR A 99 13.90 17.87 -7.78
N TYR A 100 14.87 18.69 -8.11
CA TYR A 100 14.88 20.12 -7.80
C TYR A 100 15.41 20.94 -8.97
N GLN A 101 15.20 22.24 -8.92
CA GLN A 101 15.76 23.20 -9.86
C GLN A 101 16.05 24.53 -9.19
N ILE A 102 17.05 25.23 -9.70
CA ILE A 102 17.44 26.58 -9.26
C ILE A 102 16.63 27.60 -10.06
N ALA A 103 16.08 28.60 -9.38
CA ALA A 103 15.42 29.72 -10.04
C ALA A 103 16.42 30.55 -10.85
N ALA A 104 16.05 30.92 -12.07
CA ALA A 104 16.94 31.63 -12.98
C ALA A 104 17.31 33.02 -12.48
N ASP A 105 16.36 33.74 -11.90
CA ASP A 105 16.51 35.07 -11.31
C ASP A 105 17.37 35.09 -10.04
N ARG A 106 17.46 33.94 -9.34
CA ARG A 106 18.28 33.79 -8.13
C ARG A 106 19.64 33.15 -8.37
N SER A 107 19.99 32.85 -9.60
CA SER A 107 21.25 32.19 -9.94
C SER A 107 22.49 32.99 -9.51
N ALA A 108 22.46 34.33 -9.63
CA ALA A 108 23.50 35.19 -9.19
C ALA A 108 23.69 35.14 -7.66
N TRP A 109 22.60 35.17 -6.92
CA TRP A 109 22.61 35.08 -5.47
C TRP A 109 23.16 33.72 -4.98
N ILE A 110 22.72 32.63 -5.59
CA ILE A 110 23.23 31.27 -5.25
C ILE A 110 24.72 31.18 -5.50
N TYR A 111 25.19 31.64 -6.65
CA TYR A 111 26.60 31.62 -7.00
C TYR A 111 27.45 32.45 -6.02
N ALA A 112 26.90 33.57 -5.51
CA ALA A 112 27.55 34.45 -4.56
C ALA A 112 27.65 33.88 -3.14
N ASN A 113 26.55 33.21 -2.68
CA ASN A 113 26.36 32.91 -1.27
C ASN A 113 26.51 31.42 -0.93
N VAL A 114 26.46 30.53 -1.92
CA VAL A 114 26.54 29.09 -1.71
C VAL A 114 27.82 28.56 -2.34
N SER A 115 28.78 28.18 -1.50
CA SER A 115 30.02 27.56 -2.00
C SER A 115 29.66 26.17 -2.56
N ASP A 116 30.22 25.85 -3.72
CA ASP A 116 29.95 24.58 -4.42
C ASP A 116 28.46 24.23 -4.45
N TYR A 117 27.65 25.17 -4.98
CA TYR A 117 26.19 25.04 -5.06
C TYR A 117 25.74 23.75 -5.78
N THR A 118 26.60 23.13 -6.59
CA THR A 118 26.28 21.89 -7.30
C THR A 118 26.15 20.68 -6.36
N SER A 119 26.85 20.68 -5.23
CA SER A 119 26.87 19.58 -4.25
C SER A 119 26.26 19.96 -2.90
N SER A 120 26.22 21.25 -2.56
CA SER A 120 25.85 21.70 -1.21
C SER A 120 24.43 22.27 -1.07
N LEU A 121 23.69 22.45 -2.18
CA LEU A 121 22.30 22.91 -2.13
C LEU A 121 21.40 21.91 -1.41
N LEU A 122 21.46 20.64 -1.81
CA LEU A 122 20.83 19.53 -1.14
C LEU A 122 21.91 18.67 -0.47
N THR A 123 21.65 18.27 0.74
CA THR A 123 22.54 17.39 1.51
C THR A 123 21.69 16.27 2.13
N ASP A 124 22.31 15.12 2.38
CA ASP A 124 21.64 14.01 3.08
C ASP A 124 21.01 14.45 4.40
N GLY A 125 21.69 15.35 5.15
CA GLY A 125 21.17 15.86 6.42
C GLY A 125 19.90 16.69 6.27
N LEU A 126 19.80 17.52 5.22
CA LEU A 126 18.62 18.34 4.97
C LEU A 126 17.42 17.46 4.60
N ILE A 127 17.64 16.50 3.69
CA ILE A 127 16.60 15.55 3.26
C ILE A 127 16.19 14.67 4.44
N ALA A 128 17.15 14.15 5.21
CA ALA A 128 16.87 13.35 6.39
C ALA A 128 16.04 14.10 7.43
N SER A 129 16.32 15.39 7.65
CA SER A 129 15.53 16.23 8.55
C SER A 129 14.09 16.38 8.07
N ALA A 130 13.88 16.65 6.78
CA ALA A 130 12.54 16.77 6.20
C ALA A 130 11.74 15.45 6.27
N VAL A 131 12.40 14.33 5.94
CA VAL A 131 11.82 12.98 6.00
C VAL A 131 11.43 12.62 7.44
N LYS A 132 12.33 12.80 8.41
CA LYS A 132 12.04 12.55 9.83
C LYS A 132 10.89 13.39 10.34
N SER A 133 10.84 14.68 9.97
CA SER A 133 9.76 15.57 10.35
C SER A 133 8.41 15.13 9.78
N ALA A 134 8.41 14.59 8.56
CA ALA A 134 7.21 14.03 7.94
C ALA A 134 6.77 12.72 8.60
N MET A 135 7.72 11.83 8.94
CA MET A 135 7.43 10.56 9.61
C MET A 135 6.72 10.75 10.94
N VAL A 136 7.15 11.72 11.76
CA VAL A 136 6.56 12.00 13.08
C VAL A 136 5.10 12.47 12.99
N GLU A 137 4.69 13.08 11.88
CA GLU A 137 3.31 13.54 11.68
C GLU A 137 2.35 12.42 11.24
N LEU A 138 2.88 11.26 10.82
CA LEU A 138 2.09 10.18 10.25
C LEU A 138 1.98 8.99 11.20
N SER A 139 0.81 8.32 11.16
CA SER A 139 0.61 7.05 11.86
C SER A 139 1.38 5.91 11.19
N PRO A 140 1.62 4.77 11.87
CA PRO A 140 2.25 3.60 11.26
C PRO A 140 1.51 3.07 10.01
N LEU A 141 0.20 3.25 9.93
CA LEU A 141 -0.60 2.84 8.77
C LEU A 141 -0.43 3.78 7.57
N ASP A 142 -0.11 5.05 7.83
CA ASP A 142 -0.05 6.10 6.81
C ASP A 142 1.37 6.36 6.31
N VAL A 143 2.37 6.10 7.15
CA VAL A 143 3.77 6.41 6.85
C VAL A 143 4.29 5.65 5.63
N THR A 144 3.87 4.39 5.44
CA THR A 144 4.23 3.59 4.27
C THR A 144 3.42 3.92 3.01
N ASN A 145 2.39 4.76 3.15
CA ASN A 145 1.59 5.22 2.01
C ASN A 145 2.29 6.38 1.32
N ARG A 146 2.92 6.13 0.18
CA ARG A 146 3.65 7.13 -0.62
C ARG A 146 2.81 8.37 -0.95
N ALA A 147 1.51 8.19 -1.23
CA ALA A 147 0.62 9.30 -1.56
C ALA A 147 0.43 10.29 -0.39
N LYS A 148 0.73 9.88 0.84
CA LYS A 148 0.65 10.73 2.04
C LYS A 148 2.01 11.30 2.43
N ILE A 149 3.06 10.46 2.44
CA ILE A 149 4.36 10.88 2.93
C ILE A 149 5.13 11.75 1.93
N GLU A 150 5.13 11.41 0.63
CA GLU A 150 5.92 12.16 -0.37
C GLU A 150 5.51 13.63 -0.46
N PRO A 151 4.22 14.02 -0.53
CA PRO A 151 3.80 15.43 -0.52
C PRO A 151 4.18 16.15 0.78
N LEU A 152 4.14 15.43 1.91
CA LEU A 152 4.50 16.00 3.20
C LEU A 152 6.01 16.28 3.29
N VAL A 153 6.84 15.31 2.85
CA VAL A 153 8.29 15.50 2.75
C VAL A 153 8.63 16.65 1.81
N LEU A 154 7.97 16.73 0.64
CA LEU A 154 8.16 17.82 -0.31
C LEU A 154 7.87 19.17 0.34
N LYS A 155 6.76 19.28 1.09
CA LYS A 155 6.40 20.49 1.82
C LYS A 155 7.46 20.87 2.86
N LYS A 156 7.85 19.92 3.73
CA LYS A 156 8.89 20.15 4.76
C LYS A 156 10.24 20.52 4.18
N LEU A 157 10.62 19.87 3.08
CA LEU A 157 11.87 20.16 2.39
C LEU A 157 11.84 21.56 1.74
N SER A 158 10.74 21.93 1.11
CA SER A 158 10.55 23.26 0.52
C SER A 158 10.58 24.35 1.59
N GLU A 159 9.95 24.13 2.74
CA GLU A 159 10.01 25.05 3.88
C GLU A 159 11.43 25.20 4.41
N SER A 160 12.19 24.10 4.54
CA SER A 160 13.58 24.11 4.99
C SER A 160 14.50 24.84 4.01
N LEU A 161 14.30 24.62 2.70
CA LEU A 161 15.07 25.30 1.65
C LEU A 161 14.75 26.79 1.61
N THR A 162 13.48 27.15 1.76
CA THR A 162 13.04 28.56 1.85
C THR A 162 13.67 29.25 3.07
N GLY A 163 13.70 28.57 4.21
CA GLY A 163 14.35 29.08 5.41
C GLY A 163 15.86 29.27 5.27
N LYS A 164 16.53 28.39 4.51
CA LYS A 164 18.00 28.41 4.34
C LYS A 164 18.46 29.37 3.24
N TYR A 165 17.77 29.41 2.10
CA TYR A 165 18.21 30.11 0.89
C TYR A 165 17.31 31.28 0.49
N GLY A 166 16.22 31.50 1.18
CA GLY A 166 15.20 32.49 0.85
C GLY A 166 14.11 31.93 -0.08
N ALA A 167 13.00 32.65 -0.12
CA ALA A 167 11.86 32.27 -0.98
C ALA A 167 12.26 32.28 -2.46
N ASP A 168 11.63 31.41 -3.23
CA ASP A 168 11.76 31.32 -4.69
C ASP A 168 13.21 31.14 -5.20
N THR A 169 14.08 30.53 -4.40
CA THR A 169 15.49 30.32 -4.78
C THR A 169 15.73 28.93 -5.33
N VAL A 170 15.19 27.90 -4.65
CA VAL A 170 15.28 26.50 -5.06
C VAL A 170 13.88 25.89 -5.02
N TYR A 171 13.43 25.37 -6.13
CA TYR A 171 12.15 24.68 -6.24
C TYR A 171 12.33 23.17 -6.15
N VAL A 172 11.60 22.54 -5.25
CA VAL A 172 11.49 21.08 -5.19
C VAL A 172 10.31 20.65 -6.03
N ASN A 173 10.57 19.94 -7.11
CA ASN A 173 9.54 19.54 -8.05
C ASN A 173 8.90 18.21 -7.64
N LYS A 174 9.70 17.27 -7.14
CA LYS A 174 9.25 15.94 -6.75
C LYS A 174 10.16 15.32 -5.69
N VAL A 175 9.55 14.58 -4.80
CA VAL A 175 10.25 13.66 -3.88
C VAL A 175 9.72 12.25 -4.14
N ILE A 176 10.61 11.29 -4.25
CA ILE A 176 10.30 9.88 -4.42
C ILE A 176 11.00 9.11 -3.31
N ILE A 177 10.28 8.29 -2.59
CA ILE A 177 10.82 7.37 -1.60
C ILE A 177 10.68 5.96 -2.17
N ASN A 178 11.80 5.34 -2.57
CA ASN A 178 11.77 4.05 -3.25
C ASN A 178 11.47 2.91 -2.30
N ASP A 179 12.04 2.95 -1.11
CA ASP A 179 11.86 1.90 -0.11
C ASP A 179 11.60 2.52 1.28
N MET A 180 10.56 2.02 1.95
CA MET A 180 10.19 2.42 3.30
C MET A 180 9.57 1.23 4.02
N ASP A 181 10.13 0.90 5.18
CA ASP A 181 9.66 -0.23 5.98
C ASP A 181 9.92 0.02 7.47
N PHE A 182 9.34 -0.80 8.29
CA PHE A 182 9.54 -0.79 9.73
C PHE A 182 10.76 -1.60 10.12
N GLU A 183 11.22 -1.41 11.36
CA GLU A 183 12.24 -2.27 11.95
C GLU A 183 11.77 -3.74 11.99
N THR A 184 12.69 -4.67 11.79
CA THR A 184 12.40 -6.11 11.70
C THR A 184 11.62 -6.62 12.90
N ALA A 185 12.00 -6.19 14.11
CA ALA A 185 11.32 -6.59 15.36
C ALA A 185 9.85 -6.16 15.40
N TYR A 186 9.53 -4.96 14.89
CA TYR A 186 8.16 -4.47 14.78
C TYR A 186 7.36 -5.27 13.76
N ASN A 187 7.95 -5.54 12.59
CA ASN A 187 7.31 -6.35 11.56
C ASN A 187 7.01 -7.77 12.05
N GLU A 188 7.91 -8.38 12.81
CA GLU A 188 7.70 -9.71 13.43
C GLU A 188 6.55 -9.67 14.43
N ALA A 189 6.49 -8.66 15.30
CA ALA A 189 5.41 -8.48 16.27
C ALA A 189 4.04 -8.31 15.59
N ILE A 190 3.96 -7.50 14.52
CA ILE A 190 2.72 -7.33 13.72
C ILE A 190 2.32 -8.63 13.04
N ARG A 191 3.27 -9.39 12.47
CA ARG A 191 2.99 -10.72 11.88
C ARG A 191 2.46 -11.69 12.92
N ALA A 192 3.10 -11.77 14.09
CA ALA A 192 2.65 -12.63 15.18
C ALA A 192 1.23 -12.26 15.64
N LYS A 193 0.94 -10.97 15.81
CA LYS A 193 -0.41 -10.46 16.15
C LYS A 193 -1.44 -10.82 15.07
N SER A 194 -1.08 -10.69 13.81
CA SER A 194 -1.97 -11.03 12.69
C SER A 194 -2.27 -12.53 12.63
N ILE A 195 -1.26 -13.38 12.85
CA ILE A 195 -1.42 -14.84 12.91
C ILE A 195 -2.34 -15.22 14.07
N ALA A 196 -2.11 -14.67 15.27
CA ALA A 196 -2.94 -14.93 16.44
C ALA A 196 -4.40 -14.50 16.22
N ALA A 197 -4.63 -13.35 15.60
CA ALA A 197 -5.97 -12.89 15.25
C ALA A 197 -6.67 -13.81 14.22
N GLN A 198 -5.94 -14.32 13.22
CA GLN A 198 -6.46 -15.27 12.26
C GLN A 198 -6.79 -16.63 12.90
N GLU A 199 -5.93 -17.10 13.80
CA GLU A 199 -6.19 -18.35 14.56
C GLU A 199 -7.43 -18.21 15.43
N GLN A 200 -7.58 -17.10 16.14
CA GLN A 200 -8.78 -16.81 16.91
C GLN A 200 -10.04 -16.79 16.05
N ALA A 201 -9.99 -16.10 14.90
CA ALA A 201 -11.13 -16.05 13.98
C ALA A 201 -11.48 -17.43 13.41
N ARG A 202 -10.46 -18.28 13.12
CA ARG A 202 -10.68 -19.67 12.68
C ARG A 202 -11.33 -20.51 13.78
N ALA A 203 -10.84 -20.39 15.02
CA ALA A 203 -11.42 -21.10 16.16
C ALA A 203 -12.87 -20.69 16.40
N GLU A 204 -13.21 -19.43 16.28
CA GLU A 204 -14.58 -18.91 16.38
C GLU A 204 -15.49 -19.52 15.32
N ILE A 205 -15.07 -19.52 14.03
CA ILE A 205 -15.80 -20.13 12.93
C ILE A 205 -15.99 -21.63 13.14
N GLN A 206 -14.96 -22.34 13.62
CA GLN A 206 -15.04 -23.78 13.91
C GLN A 206 -16.02 -24.07 15.05
N ASN A 207 -16.00 -23.28 16.12
CA ASN A 207 -16.93 -23.40 17.23
C ASN A 207 -18.40 -23.16 16.77
N GLN A 208 -18.63 -22.10 15.98
CA GLN A 208 -19.96 -21.83 15.41
C GLN A 208 -20.43 -22.96 14.49
N ALA A 209 -19.54 -23.51 13.67
CA ALA A 209 -19.87 -24.65 12.81
C ALA A 209 -20.18 -25.92 13.63
N ALA A 210 -19.45 -26.17 14.72
CA ALA A 210 -19.70 -27.29 15.62
C ALA A 210 -21.07 -27.17 16.34
N ILE A 211 -21.40 -25.97 16.82
CA ILE A 211 -22.71 -25.68 17.43
C ILE A 211 -23.84 -25.89 16.41
N ALA A 212 -23.70 -25.30 15.21
CA ALA A 212 -24.71 -25.45 14.16
C ALA A 212 -24.91 -26.91 13.74
N LYS A 213 -23.82 -27.69 13.68
CA LYS A 213 -23.88 -29.12 13.42
C LYS A 213 -24.62 -29.88 14.54
N ALA A 214 -24.28 -29.62 15.80
CA ALA A 214 -24.95 -30.25 16.93
C ALA A 214 -26.45 -29.92 16.98
N GLU A 215 -26.83 -28.68 16.67
CA GLU A 215 -28.24 -28.29 16.56
C GLU A 215 -28.96 -29.02 15.40
N ALA A 216 -28.31 -29.13 14.24
CA ALA A 216 -28.84 -29.86 13.09
C ALA A 216 -28.99 -31.35 13.43
N ASP A 217 -28.01 -31.99 14.05
CA ASP A 217 -28.04 -33.39 14.46
C ASP A 217 -29.18 -33.62 15.48
N LYS A 218 -29.35 -32.74 16.46
CA LYS A 218 -30.47 -32.77 17.42
C LYS A 218 -31.82 -32.67 16.69
N LYS A 219 -31.95 -31.74 15.75
CA LYS A 219 -33.21 -31.60 14.98
C LYS A 219 -33.52 -32.86 14.14
N VAL A 220 -32.50 -33.44 13.51
CA VAL A 220 -32.65 -34.71 12.76
C VAL A 220 -33.08 -35.85 13.69
N ALA A 221 -32.48 -35.96 14.88
CA ALA A 221 -32.84 -36.97 15.85
C ALA A 221 -34.28 -36.82 16.35
N LEU A 222 -34.73 -35.58 16.62
CA LEU A 222 -36.13 -35.31 16.99
C LEU A 222 -37.10 -35.68 15.87
N LEU A 223 -36.85 -35.26 14.64
CA LEU A 223 -37.69 -35.59 13.47
C LEU A 223 -37.76 -37.08 13.23
N ARG A 224 -36.67 -37.85 13.43
CA ARG A 224 -36.68 -39.32 13.32
C ARG A 224 -37.52 -39.95 14.42
N ALA A 225 -37.41 -39.49 15.67
CA ALA A 225 -38.19 -39.97 16.77
C ALA A 225 -39.70 -39.69 16.57
N GLU A 226 -40.05 -38.49 16.10
CA GLU A 226 -41.44 -38.12 15.75
C GLU A 226 -41.98 -38.98 14.62
N ALA A 227 -41.21 -39.20 13.56
CA ALA A 227 -41.61 -40.05 12.43
C ALA A 227 -41.80 -41.50 12.84
N GLU A 228 -40.97 -42.06 13.71
CA GLU A 228 -41.11 -43.43 14.21
C GLU A 228 -42.33 -43.55 15.16
N ALA A 229 -42.57 -42.57 16.04
CA ALA A 229 -43.77 -42.52 16.87
C ALA A 229 -45.04 -42.45 16.05
N GLU A 230 -45.03 -41.60 14.99
CA GLU A 230 -46.22 -41.51 14.08
C GLU A 230 -46.42 -42.80 13.30
N LYS A 231 -45.37 -43.46 12.83
CA LYS A 231 -45.44 -44.75 12.17
C LYS A 231 -46.07 -45.82 13.09
N ILE A 232 -45.63 -45.87 14.37
CA ILE A 232 -46.24 -46.79 15.37
C ILE A 232 -47.71 -46.46 15.60
N ARG A 233 -48.05 -45.15 15.70
CA ARG A 233 -49.43 -44.68 15.86
C ARG A 233 -50.33 -45.10 14.69
N ILE A 234 -49.87 -44.89 13.46
CA ILE A 234 -50.59 -45.28 12.23
C ILE A 234 -50.75 -46.78 12.18
N ALA A 235 -49.71 -47.56 12.48
CA ALA A 235 -49.80 -49.02 12.53
C ALA A 235 -50.82 -49.53 13.59
N ALA A 236 -50.75 -48.90 14.79
CA ALA A 236 -51.70 -49.28 15.87
C ALA A 236 -53.16 -48.90 15.53
N THR A 237 -53.39 -47.72 14.90
CA THR A 237 -54.75 -47.35 14.48
C THR A 237 -55.27 -48.25 13.36
N ALA A 238 -54.46 -48.56 12.36
CA ALA A 238 -54.82 -49.51 11.28
C ALA A 238 -55.11 -50.91 11.83
N GLN A 239 -54.34 -51.39 12.78
CA GLN A 239 -54.57 -52.67 13.42
C GLN A 239 -55.84 -52.66 14.28
N ALA A 240 -56.13 -51.58 15.00
CA ALA A 240 -57.38 -51.43 15.76
C ALA A 240 -58.57 -51.40 14.87
N GLU A 241 -58.54 -50.68 13.72
CA GLU A 241 -59.58 -50.62 12.72
C GLU A 241 -59.79 -52.00 12.06
N ALA A 242 -58.71 -52.67 11.67
CA ALA A 242 -58.83 -54.05 11.16
C ALA A 242 -59.43 -54.98 12.18
N ASN A 243 -59.07 -54.90 13.46
CA ASN A 243 -59.68 -55.73 14.51
C ASN A 243 -61.17 -55.42 14.73
N HIS A 244 -61.54 -54.11 14.63
CA HIS A 244 -62.96 -53.73 14.73
C HIS A 244 -63.75 -54.26 13.57
N LEU A 245 -63.27 -54.17 12.34
CA LEU A 245 -63.90 -54.73 11.16
C LEU A 245 -64.06 -56.31 11.26
N ILE A 246 -63.01 -56.95 11.79
CA ILE A 246 -63.07 -58.38 12.07
C ILE A 246 -64.13 -58.67 13.10
N GLN A 247 -64.19 -57.88 14.18
CA GLN A 247 -65.24 -58.09 15.23
C GLN A 247 -66.63 -57.88 14.75
N GLU A 248 -66.85 -56.86 13.87
CA GLU A 248 -68.20 -56.67 13.26
C GLU A 248 -68.52 -57.71 12.25
N SER A 249 -67.60 -58.36 11.58
CA SER A 249 -67.79 -59.41 10.60
C SER A 249 -67.94 -60.82 11.17
N ILE A 250 -67.64 -61.01 12.47
CA ILE A 250 -67.73 -62.30 13.14
C ILE A 250 -69.17 -62.57 13.58
N SER A 251 -69.85 -63.35 12.79
CA SER A 251 -71.08 -63.98 13.27
C SER A 251 -70.73 -65.31 14.03
N SER A 252 -71.71 -65.79 14.87
CA SER A 252 -71.55 -67.05 15.63
C SER A 252 -71.29 -68.22 14.69
N GLU A 253 -71.89 -68.20 13.50
CA GLU A 253 -71.76 -69.24 12.46
C GLU A 253 -70.34 -69.24 11.84
N LEU A 254 -69.72 -68.07 11.69
CA LEU A 254 -68.33 -67.95 11.17
C LEU A 254 -67.32 -68.48 12.17
N ILE A 255 -67.55 -68.27 13.48
CA ILE A 255 -66.65 -68.78 14.54
C ILE A 255 -66.72 -70.31 14.53
N GLU A 256 -67.89 -70.88 14.34
CA GLU A 256 -68.07 -72.36 14.28
C GLU A 256 -67.40 -72.95 13.05
N LEU A 257 -67.50 -72.26 11.89
CA LEU A 257 -66.87 -72.67 10.63
C LEU A 257 -65.34 -72.67 10.77
N ARG A 258 -64.77 -71.63 11.36
CA ARG A 258 -63.33 -71.52 11.58
C ARG A 258 -62.77 -72.48 12.65
N LYS A 259 -63.60 -72.87 13.63
CA LYS A 259 -63.28 -73.97 14.56
C LYS A 259 -63.21 -75.31 13.83
N ILE A 260 -64.10 -75.54 12.90
CA ILE A 260 -64.13 -76.78 12.09
C ILE A 260 -62.91 -76.80 11.14
N GLU A 261 -62.57 -75.68 10.48
CA GLU A 261 -61.43 -75.58 9.54
C GLU A 261 -60.08 -75.80 10.24
N LYS A 262 -59.97 -75.38 11.46
CA LYS A 262 -58.73 -75.58 12.26
C LYS A 262 -58.67 -76.83 13.11
N TRP A 263 -59.73 -77.65 13.04
CA TRP A 263 -59.75 -78.85 13.79
C TRP A 263 -58.93 -79.97 13.11
N ASP A 264 -57.96 -80.47 13.89
CA ASP A 264 -57.01 -81.53 13.48
C ASP A 264 -57.66 -82.96 13.44
N GLY A 265 -58.98 -83.04 13.60
CA GLY A 265 -59.72 -84.32 13.57
C GLY A 265 -59.56 -85.16 14.84
N LYS A 266 -58.99 -84.70 15.90
CA LYS A 266 -58.84 -85.40 17.16
C LYS A 266 -59.83 -84.91 18.22
N LEU A 267 -60.58 -85.82 18.83
CA LEU A 267 -61.43 -85.48 19.96
C LEU A 267 -60.59 -85.04 21.17
N PRO A 268 -60.98 -83.92 21.86
CA PRO A 268 -60.27 -83.52 23.09
C PRO A 268 -60.41 -84.62 24.13
N THR A 269 -59.25 -85.00 24.72
CA THR A 269 -59.12 -86.11 25.64
C THR A 269 -59.73 -85.84 27.03
N VAL A 270 -60.20 -84.62 27.30
CA VAL A 270 -60.82 -84.25 28.59
C VAL A 270 -62.10 -83.47 28.35
N MET A 271 -63.21 -84.09 28.60
CA MET A 271 -64.48 -83.38 28.81
C MET A 271 -64.71 -83.15 30.29
N GLY A 272 -64.18 -82.13 30.83
CA GLY A 272 -64.42 -81.67 32.18
C GLY A 272 -64.88 -80.25 32.18
N GLY A 273 -66.05 -79.98 32.67
CA GLY A 273 -66.70 -78.69 32.59
C GLY A 273 -66.04 -77.56 33.29
N ASN A 274 -65.29 -76.75 32.57
CA ASN A 274 -65.15 -75.33 32.82
C ASN A 274 -64.54 -74.64 31.55
N PRO A 275 -65.30 -73.78 30.81
CA PRO A 275 -64.86 -73.20 29.55
C PRO A 275 -63.74 -72.13 29.70
N ASN A 276 -63.30 -71.90 30.93
CA ASN A 276 -62.30 -70.80 31.18
C ASN A 276 -60.81 -71.24 31.24
N LEU A 277 -60.51 -72.49 30.86
CA LEU A 277 -59.17 -73.04 30.96
C LEU A 277 -58.39 -73.16 29.64
N LEU A 278 -58.92 -72.54 28.55
CA LEU A 278 -58.26 -72.59 27.25
C LEU A 278 -57.58 -71.26 26.83
N LEU A 279 -57.39 -70.36 27.79
CA LEU A 279 -56.59 -69.10 27.57
C LEU A 279 -55.35 -69.07 28.43
N GLY A 280 -54.72 -70.23 28.61
CA GLY A 280 -53.42 -70.33 29.25
C GLY A 280 -52.29 -70.29 28.21
N ASP A 281 -51.43 -69.27 28.34
CA ASP A 281 -50.09 -69.16 27.76
C ASP A 281 -49.90 -69.08 26.25
N LEU A 282 -50.09 -67.87 25.73
CA LEU A 282 -49.27 -67.40 24.62
C LEU A 282 -48.30 -66.35 25.11
N LYS A 283 -47.06 -66.80 25.35
CA LYS A 283 -45.88 -65.92 25.40
C LYS A 283 -45.62 -65.38 24.02
#